data_58c318e3a2382177eebb40a47e33255c
#
_entry.id   58c318e3a2382177eebb40a47e33255c
#
_cell.length_a   1.000
_cell.length_b   1.000
_cell.length_c   1.000
_cell.angle_alpha   90.00
_cell.angle_beta   90.00
_cell.angle_gamma   90.00
#
_symmetry.space_group_name_H-M   'P 1'
#
loop_
_entity.id
_entity.type
_entity.pdbx_description
1 polymer ?
#
loop_
_entity_poly.entity_id
_entity_poly.type
_entity_poly.pdbx_seq_one_letter_code
_entity_poly.pdbx_strand_id
1 'polypeptide(L)'
;LTTMHAGGLCGMATKLDPSITTADNLSGQVVAKKGDLPEVRSKLEISVNLMDTMVAGEGEKPEKIQPLRNNEMLMLNVATATSVGVTKNAEKKRTGLELRLPICADVGQRVSLSRRVGSRWRLIGYGTIQ
;
A
#
# COMPACT_ATOMS: atom_id res chain seq x y z
N LEU A 1 24.44 2.23 19.22
CA LEU A 1 24.48 2.36 17.75
C LEU A 1 24.47 3.83 17.33
N THR A 2 25.44 4.21 16.56
CA THR A 2 25.53 5.55 15.96
C THR A 2 25.05 5.58 14.52
N THR A 3 25.01 4.42 13.86
CA THR A 3 24.62 4.29 12.45
C THR A 3 23.82 3.02 12.24
N MET A 4 22.81 3.09 11.40
CA MET A 4 21.99 1.96 10.99
C MET A 4 21.91 1.87 9.47
N HIS A 5 22.05 0.65 8.94
CA HIS A 5 21.90 0.40 7.51
C HIS A 5 20.59 -0.33 7.22
N ALA A 6 20.13 -0.23 5.97
CA ALA A 6 18.92 -0.92 5.53
C ALA A 6 19.06 -2.45 5.69
N GLY A 7 17.95 -3.10 6.03
CA GLY A 7 17.85 -4.56 6.16
C GLY A 7 18.02 -5.08 7.59
N GLY A 8 18.25 -4.22 8.56
CA GLY A 8 18.32 -4.61 9.97
C GLY A 8 17.09 -4.24 10.78
N LEU A 9 17.04 -4.73 12.01
CA LEU A 9 16.03 -4.37 12.99
C LEU A 9 16.69 -3.56 14.11
N CYS A 10 16.10 -2.41 14.45
CA CYS A 10 16.60 -1.57 15.53
C CYS A 10 15.45 -1.03 16.38
N GLY A 11 15.77 -0.70 17.62
CA GLY A 11 14.89 0.06 18.49
C GLY A 11 15.29 1.53 18.53
N MET A 12 14.33 2.42 18.53
CA MET A 12 14.54 3.86 18.60
C MET A 12 13.76 4.45 19.78
N ALA A 13 14.47 5.14 20.65
CA ALA A 13 13.83 5.89 21.72
C ALA A 13 13.32 7.23 21.19
N THR A 14 12.09 7.58 21.53
CA THR A 14 11.46 8.83 21.11
C THR A 14 10.94 9.61 22.30
N LYS A 15 10.67 10.90 22.08
CA LYS A 15 10.00 11.77 23.05
C LYS A 15 8.47 11.78 22.87
N LEU A 16 7.94 10.87 22.07
CA LEU A 16 6.50 10.75 21.85
C LEU A 16 5.80 10.23 23.11
N ASP A 17 4.52 10.56 23.22
CA ASP A 17 3.67 10.02 24.27
C ASP A 17 3.65 8.47 24.16
N PRO A 18 3.90 7.76 25.28
CA PRO A 18 3.89 6.29 25.28
C PRO A 18 2.60 5.67 24.72
N SER A 19 1.46 6.35 24.84
CA SER A 19 0.18 5.86 24.28
C SER A 19 0.21 5.75 22.75
N ILE A 20 1.04 6.55 22.07
CA ILE A 20 1.19 6.52 20.62
C ILE A 20 2.11 5.39 20.16
N THR A 21 3.10 5.04 20.97
CA THR A 21 4.14 4.06 20.62
C THR A 21 3.85 2.63 21.01
N THR A 22 2.72 2.37 21.66
CA THR A 22 2.30 1.04 22.12
C THR A 22 1.30 0.41 21.13
N ALA A 23 1.15 -0.91 21.21
CA ALA A 23 0.15 -1.69 20.46
C ALA A 23 0.23 -1.51 18.92
N ASP A 24 1.43 -1.40 18.40
CA ASP A 24 1.69 -1.26 16.95
C ASP A 24 1.04 -0.03 16.30
N ASN A 25 0.70 0.98 17.06
CA ASN A 25 0.03 2.19 16.56
C ASN A 25 0.87 2.95 15.52
N LEU A 26 2.18 2.79 15.53
CA LEU A 26 3.09 3.41 14.56
C LEU A 26 3.44 2.50 13.38
N SER A 27 2.83 1.33 13.29
CA SER A 27 3.05 0.43 12.16
C SER A 27 2.63 1.11 10.84
N GLY A 28 3.49 1.02 9.83
CA GLY A 28 3.26 1.65 8.55
C GLY A 28 3.59 3.14 8.48
N GLN A 29 4.01 3.75 9.56
CA GLN A 29 4.45 5.16 9.57
C GLN A 29 5.86 5.30 9.00
N VAL A 30 6.18 6.50 8.53
CA VAL A 30 7.49 6.82 7.94
C VAL A 30 8.22 7.80 8.84
N VAL A 31 9.49 7.51 9.11
CA VAL A 31 10.37 8.36 9.90
C VAL A 31 11.48 8.91 9.01
N ALA A 32 11.69 10.21 9.04
CA ALA A 32 12.77 10.87 8.31
C ALA A 32 13.24 12.12 9.05
N LYS A 33 14.31 12.72 8.56
CA LYS A 33 14.74 14.04 9.04
C LYS A 33 13.69 15.08 8.67
N LYS A 34 13.60 16.13 9.48
CA LYS A 34 12.72 17.27 9.18
C LYS A 34 13.01 17.83 7.79
N GLY A 35 11.98 17.91 6.95
CA GLY A 35 12.07 18.36 5.57
C GLY A 35 12.27 17.26 4.53
N ASP A 36 12.65 16.05 4.94
CA ASP A 36 12.87 14.90 4.04
C ASP A 36 11.68 13.95 3.97
N LEU A 37 10.61 14.22 4.73
CA LEU A 37 9.42 13.37 4.73
C LEU A 37 8.67 13.45 3.39
N PRO A 38 8.28 12.32 2.81
CA PRO A 38 7.36 12.30 1.70
C PRO A 38 6.01 12.93 2.08
N GLU A 39 5.29 13.36 1.06
CA GLU A 39 3.98 13.97 1.24
C GLU A 39 2.94 12.95 1.70
N VAL A 40 2.10 13.33 2.64
CA VAL A 40 0.94 12.51 3.04
C VAL A 40 -0.16 12.66 2.00
N ARG A 41 -0.62 11.55 1.46
CA ARG A 41 -1.58 11.52 0.35
C ARG A 41 -2.85 10.78 0.73
N SER A 42 -3.99 11.37 0.45
CA SER A 42 -5.30 10.74 0.54
C SER A 42 -5.83 10.31 -0.82
N LYS A 43 -5.24 10.81 -1.90
CA LYS A 43 -5.56 10.44 -3.28
C LYS A 43 -4.28 10.05 -4.00
N LEU A 44 -4.35 8.96 -4.74
CA LEU A 44 -3.22 8.48 -5.53
C LEU A 44 -3.65 8.28 -6.98
N GLU A 45 -2.74 8.61 -7.88
CA GLU A 45 -2.82 8.17 -9.27
C GLU A 45 -1.67 7.20 -9.50
N ILE A 46 -2.01 6.00 -9.94
CA ILE A 46 -1.03 4.93 -10.15
C ILE A 46 -1.08 4.41 -11.58
N SER A 47 0.08 4.02 -12.10
CA SER A 47 0.13 3.15 -13.27
C SER A 47 -0.09 1.71 -12.81
N VAL A 48 -0.93 0.97 -13.50
CA VAL A 48 -1.39 -0.36 -13.07
C VAL A 48 -0.86 -1.43 -14.01
N ASN A 49 -0.28 -2.47 -13.42
CA ASN A 49 0.07 -3.71 -14.10
C ASN A 49 -0.66 -4.86 -13.40
N LEU A 50 -1.72 -5.35 -14.01
CA LEU A 50 -2.45 -6.50 -13.49
C LEU A 50 -1.75 -7.80 -13.88
N MET A 51 -1.78 -8.76 -12.98
CA MET A 51 -1.34 -10.13 -13.26
C MET A 51 -2.36 -10.82 -14.15
N ASP A 52 -1.94 -11.83 -14.90
CA ASP A 52 -2.85 -12.58 -15.77
C ASP A 52 -3.81 -13.45 -14.98
N THR A 53 -3.31 -14.05 -13.90
CA THR A 53 -4.09 -14.93 -13.04
C THR A 53 -3.82 -14.60 -11.56
N MET A 54 -4.85 -14.77 -10.73
CA MET A 54 -4.69 -14.68 -9.28
C MET A 54 -3.90 -15.88 -8.75
N VAL A 55 -3.09 -15.63 -7.74
CA VAL A 55 -2.41 -16.71 -7.01
C VAL A 55 -3.48 -17.56 -6.32
N ALA A 56 -3.53 -18.84 -6.68
CA ALA A 56 -4.45 -19.78 -6.08
C ALA A 56 -3.93 -20.24 -4.71
N GLY A 57 -4.84 -20.40 -3.76
CA GLY A 57 -4.56 -21.11 -2.52
C GLY A 57 -4.43 -22.61 -2.76
N GLU A 58 -3.98 -23.34 -1.74
CA GLU A 58 -3.86 -24.79 -1.81
C GLU A 58 -5.23 -25.42 -2.14
N GLY A 59 -5.28 -26.22 -3.20
CA GLY A 59 -6.50 -26.87 -3.68
C GLY A 59 -7.43 -25.98 -4.52
N GLU A 60 -7.09 -24.72 -4.76
CA GLU A 60 -7.86 -23.79 -5.59
C GLU A 60 -7.31 -23.75 -7.02
N LYS A 61 -8.21 -23.55 -8.00
CA LYS A 61 -7.82 -23.33 -9.39
C LYS A 61 -7.44 -21.87 -9.59
N PRO A 62 -6.37 -21.56 -10.37
CA PRO A 62 -6.07 -20.19 -10.75
C PRO A 62 -7.23 -19.57 -11.53
N GLU A 63 -7.65 -18.37 -11.13
CA GLU A 63 -8.68 -17.62 -11.82
C GLU A 63 -8.08 -16.44 -12.58
N LYS A 64 -8.61 -16.17 -13.77
CA LYS A 64 -8.18 -15.02 -14.57
C LYS A 64 -8.59 -13.71 -13.87
N ILE A 65 -7.65 -12.77 -13.77
CA ILE A 65 -7.90 -11.47 -13.16
C ILE A 65 -8.70 -10.60 -14.11
N GLN A 66 -9.84 -10.10 -13.62
CA GLN A 66 -10.66 -9.14 -14.37
C GLN A 66 -10.11 -7.73 -14.27
N PRO A 67 -10.32 -6.87 -15.28
CA PRO A 67 -9.93 -5.47 -15.23
C PRO A 67 -10.54 -4.76 -14.03
N LEU A 68 -9.89 -3.69 -13.61
CA LEU A 68 -10.40 -2.82 -12.55
C LEU A 68 -11.69 -2.13 -12.99
N ARG A 69 -12.59 -1.94 -12.03
CA ARG A 69 -13.85 -1.24 -12.23
C ARG A 69 -13.85 0.06 -11.42
N ASN A 70 -14.68 1.01 -11.85
CA ASN A 70 -14.91 2.22 -11.07
C ASN A 70 -15.63 1.91 -9.76
N ASN A 71 -15.32 2.64 -8.71
CA ASN A 71 -15.86 2.47 -7.36
C ASN A 71 -15.58 1.09 -6.76
N GLU A 72 -14.52 0.43 -7.19
CA GLU A 72 -14.07 -0.82 -6.62
C GLU A 72 -13.15 -0.57 -5.43
N MET A 73 -13.34 -1.34 -4.35
CA MET A 73 -12.49 -1.27 -3.17
C MET A 73 -11.28 -2.17 -3.33
N LEU A 74 -10.09 -1.59 -3.19
CA LEU A 74 -8.83 -2.31 -3.27
C LEU A 74 -8.01 -2.09 -2.00
N MET A 75 -7.30 -3.12 -1.59
CA MET A 75 -6.28 -3.00 -0.54
C MET A 75 -4.93 -2.69 -1.18
N LEU A 76 -4.24 -1.72 -0.62
CA LEU A 76 -2.97 -1.21 -1.11
C LEU A 76 -1.89 -1.41 -0.07
N ASN A 77 -0.75 -1.92 -0.49
CA ASN A 77 0.46 -1.96 0.34
C ASN A 77 1.52 -1.07 -0.29
N VAL A 78 1.92 -0.06 0.45
CA VAL A 78 2.99 0.87 0.07
C VAL A 78 4.07 0.80 1.14
N ALA A 79 5.22 0.22 0.81
CA ALA A 79 6.27 -0.10 1.78
C ALA A 79 5.68 -0.94 2.94
N THR A 80 5.72 -0.44 4.16
CA THR A 80 5.13 -1.10 5.34
C THR A 80 3.70 -0.66 5.65
N ALA A 81 3.19 0.35 4.94
CA ALA A 81 1.84 0.87 5.15
C ALA A 81 0.80 0.05 4.38
N THR A 82 -0.33 -0.20 5.01
CA THR A 82 -1.50 -0.81 4.40
C THR A 82 -2.65 0.19 4.40
N SER A 83 -3.31 0.36 3.27
CA SER A 83 -4.46 1.24 3.14
C SER A 83 -5.53 0.60 2.27
N VAL A 84 -6.73 1.15 2.35
CA VAL A 84 -7.86 0.76 1.49
C VAL A 84 -8.23 1.96 0.66
N GLY A 85 -8.30 1.76 -0.65
CA GLY A 85 -8.68 2.78 -1.61
C GLY A 85 -9.87 2.37 -2.45
N VAL A 86 -10.58 3.37 -2.94
CA VAL A 86 -11.69 3.19 -3.88
C VAL A 86 -11.26 3.75 -5.23
N THR A 87 -11.41 2.95 -6.28
CA THR A 87 -11.09 3.38 -7.64
C THR A 87 -12.08 4.44 -8.11
N LYS A 88 -11.57 5.53 -8.69
CA LYS A 88 -12.38 6.61 -9.24
C LYS A 88 -12.41 6.59 -10.76
N ASN A 89 -11.24 6.50 -11.37
CA ASN A 89 -11.10 6.45 -12.83
C ASN A 89 -10.29 5.21 -13.20
N ALA A 90 -10.97 4.08 -13.34
CA ALA A 90 -10.31 2.83 -13.71
C ALA A 90 -10.07 2.80 -15.22
N GLU A 91 -8.85 3.09 -15.62
CA GLU A 91 -8.37 2.92 -16.99
C GLU A 91 -7.50 1.66 -17.10
N LYS A 92 -7.24 1.22 -18.32
CA LYS A 92 -6.49 -0.01 -18.58
C LYS A 92 -5.07 0.00 -17.99
N LYS A 93 -4.41 1.16 -17.97
CA LYS A 93 -3.02 1.31 -17.51
C LYS A 93 -2.85 2.29 -16.34
N ARG A 94 -3.87 3.07 -16.06
CA ARG A 94 -3.82 4.08 -15.00
C ARG A 94 -5.12 4.06 -14.20
N THR A 95 -5.01 4.31 -12.91
CA THR A 95 -6.17 4.35 -12.03
C THR A 95 -5.98 5.41 -10.97
N GLY A 96 -7.00 6.24 -10.80
CA GLY A 96 -7.09 7.13 -9.65
C GLY A 96 -7.68 6.39 -8.45
N LEU A 97 -7.09 6.55 -7.29
CA LEU A 97 -7.53 5.94 -6.04
C LEU A 97 -7.76 7.01 -4.99
N GLU A 98 -8.89 6.92 -4.33
CA GLU A 98 -9.19 7.71 -3.14
C GLU A 98 -9.01 6.83 -1.92
N LEU A 99 -8.03 7.17 -1.07
CA LEU A 99 -7.65 6.35 0.09
C LEU A 99 -8.53 6.68 1.29
N ARG A 100 -8.98 5.66 1.99
CA ARG A 100 -9.67 5.82 3.28
C ARG A 100 -8.71 6.16 4.40
N LEU A 101 -7.51 5.61 4.34
CA LEU A 101 -6.43 5.90 5.28
C LEU A 101 -5.31 6.60 4.52
N PRO A 102 -5.00 7.87 4.83
CA PRO A 102 -3.89 8.55 4.17
C PRO A 102 -2.57 7.83 4.39
N ILE A 103 -1.70 7.86 3.39
CA ILE A 103 -0.36 7.28 3.46
C ILE A 103 0.70 8.31 3.11
N CYS A 104 1.89 8.11 3.66
CA CYS A 104 3.06 8.90 3.33
C CYS A 104 3.83 8.18 2.21
N ALA A 105 3.84 8.75 1.01
CA ALA A 105 4.43 8.11 -0.15
C ALA A 105 4.94 9.11 -1.19
N ASP A 106 5.98 8.71 -1.92
CA ASP A 106 6.58 9.47 -3.00
C ASP A 106 6.16 8.97 -4.38
N VAL A 107 6.27 9.87 -5.36
CA VAL A 107 6.15 9.54 -6.78
C VAL A 107 7.22 8.50 -7.16
N GLY A 108 6.84 7.51 -7.94
CA GLY A 108 7.72 6.42 -8.36
C GLY A 108 7.76 5.24 -7.39
N GLN A 109 7.14 5.36 -6.23
CA GLN A 109 7.08 4.26 -5.27
C GLN A 109 6.12 3.16 -5.74
N ARG A 110 6.51 1.91 -5.54
CA ARG A 110 5.70 0.76 -5.94
C ARG A 110 4.60 0.47 -4.93
N VAL A 111 3.42 0.15 -5.46
CA VAL A 111 2.23 -0.19 -4.68
C VAL A 111 1.74 -1.57 -5.12
N SER A 112 1.51 -2.47 -4.19
CA SER A 112 0.82 -3.73 -4.49
C SER A 112 -0.69 -3.57 -4.31
N LEU A 113 -1.44 -4.21 -5.20
CA LEU A 113 -2.89 -4.12 -5.27
C LEU A 113 -3.50 -5.48 -4.97
N SER A 114 -4.47 -5.49 -4.06
CA SER A 114 -5.23 -6.71 -3.72
C SER A 114 -6.72 -6.44 -3.83
N ARG A 115 -7.43 -7.40 -4.39
CA ARG A 115 -8.89 -7.39 -4.52
C ARG A 115 -9.50 -8.35 -3.52
N ARG A 116 -10.63 -7.98 -2.95
CA ARG A 116 -11.37 -8.89 -2.08
C ARG A 116 -12.15 -9.89 -2.94
N VAL A 117 -11.84 -11.17 -2.74
CA VAL A 117 -12.52 -12.27 -3.37
C VAL A 117 -13.11 -13.15 -2.27
N GLY A 118 -14.43 -13.14 -2.14
CA GLY A 118 -15.10 -13.77 -1.00
C GLY A 118 -14.71 -13.11 0.33
N SER A 119 -14.15 -13.88 1.25
CA SER A 119 -13.69 -13.39 2.56
C SER A 119 -12.19 -13.05 2.60
N ARG A 120 -11.47 -13.21 1.50
CA ARG A 120 -10.01 -13.05 1.45
C ARG A 120 -9.59 -11.97 0.47
N TRP A 121 -8.47 -11.31 0.81
CA TRP A 121 -7.78 -10.41 -0.11
C TRP A 121 -6.80 -11.20 -0.97
N ARG A 122 -6.86 -11.01 -2.28
CA ARG A 122 -5.99 -11.67 -3.25
C ARG A 122 -5.18 -10.64 -4.02
N LEU A 123 -3.89 -10.86 -4.12
CA LEU A 123 -3.01 -10.02 -4.94
C LEU A 123 -3.41 -10.12 -6.41
N ILE A 124 -3.68 -8.99 -7.04
CA ILE A 124 -4.08 -8.92 -8.46
C ILE A 124 -3.05 -8.22 -9.33
N GLY A 125 -2.15 -7.46 -8.75
CA GLY A 125 -1.16 -6.74 -9.52
C GLY A 125 -0.40 -5.73 -8.67
N TYR A 126 0.30 -4.86 -9.36
CA TYR A 126 1.06 -3.79 -8.75
C TYR A 126 0.95 -2.51 -9.58
N GLY A 127 1.31 -1.41 -8.97
CA GLY A 127 1.34 -0.12 -9.63
C GLY A 127 2.50 0.72 -9.16
N THR A 128 2.69 1.84 -9.83
CA THR A 128 3.69 2.85 -9.46
C THR A 128 3.00 4.18 -9.29
N ILE A 129 3.30 4.90 -8.22
CA ILE A 129 2.73 6.22 -7.95
C ILE A 129 3.24 7.22 -8.98
N GLN A 130 2.31 7.91 -9.62
CA GLN A 130 2.59 8.94 -10.62
C GLN A 130 2.63 10.33 -10.01
#